data_d2ba96791232794383d3e5dbc6d4cac0
#
_entry.id   d2ba96791232794383d3e5dbc6d4cac0
#
_cell.length_a   1.000
_cell.length_b   1.000
_cell.length_c   1.000
_cell.angle_alpha   90.00
_cell.angle_beta   90.00
_cell.angle_gamma   90.00
#
_symmetry.space_group_name_H-M   'P 1'
#
loop_
_entity.id
_entity.type
_entity.pdbx_description
1 polymer ?
#
loop_
_entity_poly.entity_id
_entity_poly.type
_entity_poly.pdbx_seq_one_letter_code
_entity_poly.pdbx_strand_id
1 'polypeptide(L)'
;VLAYIAAQVCSVLKCDLILWFSDTGLEFPELKKHVKSFVEYLKRIYTGIHIELVIDYPKDKNGKRISFRDVILDVGYPIISKEVAQKVEFARSKPDGYCAEAFDPDSDYCKKYPKNCLKRWRGLLEAPFKISSKCCDIMKKKPAKAFEKMYCLKPILATMACESSLRRNDWLKNGCNAFDRGGRQRPISKPMSFWLEQDVLEFIHINNIPIATCYGDIVEKDGILTTTLYKRTGCMYCMFGVHRELQPNRFQILKDTHPAIWDYCMKPVEEGGLGLRDILEYIWVNSE
;
A
#
# COMPACT_ATOMS: atom_id res chain seq x y z
N VAL A 1 6.17 -9.80 -11.68
CA VAL A 1 6.41 -9.40 -13.07
C VAL A 1 7.58 -8.44 -13.16
N LEU A 2 7.54 -7.23 -12.56
CA LEU A 2 8.63 -6.25 -12.70
C LEU A 2 10.01 -6.81 -12.32
N ALA A 3 10.12 -7.53 -11.21
CA ALA A 3 11.40 -8.11 -10.78
C ALA A 3 11.93 -9.16 -11.77
N TYR A 4 11.04 -9.92 -12.42
CA TYR A 4 11.39 -10.87 -13.48
C TYR A 4 11.94 -10.15 -14.72
N ILE A 5 11.20 -9.14 -15.19
CA ILE A 5 11.64 -8.32 -16.34
C ILE A 5 12.97 -7.61 -16.03
N ALA A 6 13.11 -7.05 -14.82
CA ALA A 6 14.34 -6.39 -14.41
C ALA A 6 15.53 -7.36 -14.40
N ALA A 7 15.35 -8.60 -13.89
CA ALA A 7 16.40 -9.63 -13.92
C ALA A 7 16.78 -10.01 -15.36
N GLN A 8 15.81 -10.13 -16.25
CA GLN A 8 16.05 -10.39 -17.67
C GLN A 8 16.87 -9.27 -18.32
N VAL A 9 16.47 -8.01 -18.09
CA VAL A 9 17.20 -6.83 -18.62
C VAL A 9 18.62 -6.75 -18.04
N CYS A 10 18.78 -6.93 -16.72
CA CYS A 10 20.10 -6.95 -16.10
C CYS A 10 20.98 -8.07 -16.65
N SER A 11 20.41 -9.23 -16.95
CA SER A 11 21.15 -10.35 -17.58
C SER A 11 21.68 -9.98 -18.97
N VAL A 12 20.92 -9.23 -19.77
CA VAL A 12 21.33 -8.72 -21.07
C VAL A 12 22.40 -7.63 -20.91
N LEU A 13 22.20 -6.70 -20.02
CA LEU A 13 23.11 -5.57 -19.77
C LEU A 13 24.33 -5.92 -18.93
N LYS A 14 24.40 -7.15 -18.37
CA LYS A 14 25.49 -7.60 -17.48
C LYS A 14 25.69 -6.69 -16.27
N CYS A 15 24.60 -6.29 -15.63
CA CYS A 15 24.61 -5.45 -14.42
C CYS A 15 23.89 -6.14 -13.26
N ASP A 16 24.22 -5.72 -12.04
CA ASP A 16 23.63 -6.25 -10.81
C ASP A 16 22.19 -5.80 -10.65
N LEU A 17 21.38 -6.62 -9.96
CA LEU A 17 20.01 -6.32 -9.61
C LEU A 17 19.83 -6.31 -8.08
N ILE A 18 19.41 -5.17 -7.53
CA ILE A 18 19.04 -5.07 -6.11
C ILE A 18 17.52 -5.04 -6.03
N LEU A 19 16.96 -6.03 -5.34
CA LEU A 19 15.55 -6.11 -5.01
C LEU A 19 15.35 -5.67 -3.55
N TRP A 20 14.65 -4.57 -3.35
CA TRP A 20 14.38 -4.04 -2.02
C TRP A 20 12.95 -4.35 -1.58
N PHE A 21 12.80 -4.97 -0.42
CA PHE A 21 11.52 -5.32 0.19
C PHE A 21 11.36 -4.69 1.57
N SER A 22 10.25 -3.96 1.79
CA SER A 22 9.91 -3.40 3.09
C SER A 22 9.12 -4.40 3.91
N ASP A 23 9.75 -5.02 4.91
CA ASP A 23 9.05 -5.84 5.91
C ASP A 23 8.44 -4.91 6.97
N THR A 24 7.22 -4.48 6.72
CA THR A 24 6.49 -3.61 7.65
C THR A 24 5.74 -4.37 8.75
N GLY A 25 5.67 -5.70 8.65
CA GLY A 25 4.81 -6.52 9.49
C GLY A 25 3.34 -6.54 9.05
N LEU A 26 3.01 -5.83 7.97
CA LEU A 26 1.65 -5.68 7.43
C LEU A 26 1.40 -6.53 6.18
N GLU A 27 2.42 -7.21 5.70
CA GLU A 27 2.35 -8.10 4.55
C GLU A 27 1.88 -9.49 4.98
N PHE A 28 1.12 -10.15 4.09
CA PHE A 28 0.75 -11.55 4.26
C PHE A 28 1.99 -12.45 4.49
N PRO A 29 1.93 -13.44 5.39
CA PRO A 29 3.04 -14.36 5.63
C PRO A 29 3.53 -15.04 4.35
N GLU A 30 2.60 -15.42 3.46
CA GLU A 30 2.85 -16.04 2.16
C GLU A 30 3.66 -15.12 1.24
N LEU A 31 3.39 -13.80 1.28
CA LEU A 31 4.14 -12.82 0.52
C LEU A 31 5.59 -12.74 0.98
N LYS A 32 5.84 -12.72 2.29
CA LYS A 32 7.20 -12.71 2.85
C LYS A 32 7.97 -13.97 2.46
N LYS A 33 7.31 -15.13 2.50
CA LYS A 33 7.89 -16.39 2.04
C LYS A 33 8.18 -16.35 0.54
N HIS A 34 7.20 -15.87 -0.24
CA HIS A 34 7.31 -15.77 -1.69
C HIS A 34 8.47 -14.87 -2.12
N VAL A 35 8.66 -13.70 -1.53
CA VAL A 35 9.75 -12.78 -1.88
C VAL A 35 11.11 -13.48 -1.83
N LYS A 36 11.37 -14.28 -0.78
CA LYS A 36 12.62 -15.04 -0.64
C LYS A 36 12.75 -16.14 -1.68
N SER A 37 11.72 -16.97 -1.85
CA SER A 37 11.73 -18.07 -2.82
C SER A 37 11.79 -17.56 -4.27
N PHE A 38 11.18 -16.41 -4.55
CA PHE A 38 11.20 -15.80 -5.85
C PHE A 38 12.59 -15.27 -6.25
N VAL A 39 13.34 -14.71 -5.31
CA VAL A 39 14.72 -14.30 -5.57
C VAL A 39 15.61 -15.50 -5.88
N GLU A 40 15.46 -16.60 -5.14
CA GLU A 40 16.18 -17.84 -5.43
C GLU A 40 15.77 -18.45 -6.81
N TYR A 41 14.50 -18.32 -7.19
CA TYR A 41 14.02 -18.66 -8.52
C TYR A 41 14.71 -17.81 -9.61
N LEU A 42 14.80 -16.48 -9.42
CA LEU A 42 15.49 -15.60 -10.36
C LEU A 42 16.98 -15.91 -10.49
N LYS A 43 17.68 -16.17 -9.37
CA LYS A 43 19.10 -16.55 -9.37
C LYS A 43 19.38 -17.84 -10.14
N ARG A 44 18.44 -18.80 -10.10
CA ARG A 44 18.58 -20.05 -10.89
C ARG A 44 18.44 -19.84 -12.38
N ILE A 45 17.59 -18.89 -12.81
CA ILE A 45 17.36 -18.59 -14.23
C ILE A 45 18.46 -17.67 -14.78
N TYR A 46 18.85 -16.67 -14.01
CA TYR A 46 19.78 -15.62 -14.44
C TYR A 46 21.14 -15.75 -13.73
N THR A 47 21.87 -16.82 -14.02
CA THR A 47 23.15 -17.15 -13.36
C THR A 47 24.30 -16.19 -13.71
N GLY A 48 24.16 -15.37 -14.76
CA GLY A 48 25.20 -14.48 -15.25
C GLY A 48 25.26 -13.09 -14.60
N ILE A 49 24.43 -12.83 -13.58
CA ILE A 49 24.36 -11.55 -12.87
C ILE A 49 24.25 -11.77 -11.36
N HIS A 50 24.68 -10.77 -10.59
CA HIS A 50 24.43 -10.76 -9.16
C HIS A 50 23.02 -10.25 -8.86
N ILE A 51 22.24 -11.01 -8.09
CA ILE A 51 20.90 -10.61 -7.63
C ILE A 51 20.91 -10.60 -6.11
N GLU A 52 20.70 -9.42 -5.52
CA GLU A 52 20.65 -9.20 -4.09
C GLU A 52 19.21 -8.92 -3.63
N LEU A 53 18.78 -9.53 -2.52
CA LEU A 53 17.55 -9.19 -1.82
C LEU A 53 17.89 -8.45 -0.54
N VAL A 54 17.48 -7.19 -0.46
CA VAL A 54 17.55 -6.40 0.75
C VAL A 54 16.18 -6.36 1.40
N ILE A 55 16.06 -6.96 2.59
CA ILE A 55 14.86 -6.87 3.42
C ILE A 55 15.10 -5.81 4.49
N ASP A 56 14.37 -4.70 4.39
CA ASP A 56 14.44 -3.60 5.33
C ASP A 56 13.12 -3.43 6.10
N TYR A 57 13.15 -2.72 7.20
CA TYR A 57 11.99 -2.46 8.05
C TYR A 57 11.97 -1.00 8.52
N PRO A 58 10.79 -0.45 8.86
CA PRO A 58 10.70 0.90 9.38
C PRO A 58 11.43 0.99 10.74
N LYS A 59 12.18 2.09 10.91
CA LYS A 59 12.97 2.37 12.10
C LYS A 59 12.64 3.75 12.66
N ASP A 60 12.75 3.88 13.96
CA ASP A 60 12.73 5.17 14.64
C ASP A 60 14.07 5.91 14.47
N LYS A 61 14.16 7.10 15.07
CA LYS A 61 15.40 7.91 15.06
C LYS A 61 16.61 7.25 15.74
N ASN A 62 16.35 6.24 16.56
CA ASN A 62 17.38 5.49 17.30
C ASN A 62 17.75 4.17 16.59
N GLY A 63 17.17 3.90 15.41
CA GLY A 63 17.41 2.67 14.65
C GLY A 63 16.59 1.47 15.11
N LYS A 64 15.70 1.62 16.11
CA LYS A 64 14.81 0.55 16.57
C LYS A 64 13.66 0.32 15.59
N ARG A 65 13.33 -0.95 15.31
CA ARG A 65 12.19 -1.33 14.47
C ARG A 65 10.89 -0.78 15.05
N ILE A 66 10.08 -0.17 14.16
CA ILE A 66 8.74 0.35 14.48
C ILE A 66 7.71 -0.64 13.97
N SER A 67 6.72 -1.00 14.80
CA SER A 67 5.56 -1.80 14.42
C SER A 67 4.41 -0.90 13.94
N PHE A 68 3.41 -1.52 13.28
CA PHE A 68 2.17 -0.79 12.94
C PHE A 68 1.42 -0.33 14.20
N ARG A 69 1.45 -1.13 15.27
CA ARG A 69 0.87 -0.76 16.55
C ARG A 69 1.49 0.53 17.10
N ASP A 70 2.82 0.65 17.05
CA ASP A 70 3.51 1.88 17.48
C ASP A 70 3.04 3.09 16.64
N VAL A 71 2.85 2.90 15.33
CA VAL A 71 2.39 3.98 14.44
C VAL A 71 0.98 4.43 14.76
N ILE A 72 0.01 3.50 14.96
CA ILE A 72 -1.37 3.89 15.24
C ILE A 72 -1.52 4.56 16.62
N LEU A 73 -0.72 4.16 17.59
CA LEU A 73 -0.71 4.78 18.92
C LEU A 73 -0.09 6.18 18.90
N ASP A 74 0.96 6.37 18.11
CA ASP A 74 1.63 7.67 17.98
C ASP A 74 0.80 8.66 17.14
N VAL A 75 0.54 8.32 15.88
CA VAL A 75 -0.07 9.27 14.92
C VAL A 75 -1.55 9.03 14.65
N GLY A 76 -2.09 7.84 14.90
CA GLY A 76 -3.51 7.52 14.71
C GLY A 76 -3.80 6.54 13.56
N TYR A 77 -5.07 6.16 13.46
CA TYR A 77 -5.58 5.14 12.56
C TYR A 77 -5.75 5.62 11.12
N PRO A 78 -5.33 4.80 10.12
CA PRO A 78 -5.50 5.11 8.70
C PRO A 78 -6.89 4.67 8.21
N ILE A 79 -7.91 5.49 8.39
CA ILE A 79 -9.30 5.17 8.06
C ILE A 79 -9.82 5.94 6.84
N ILE A 80 -10.88 5.42 6.22
CA ILE A 80 -11.65 5.97 5.10
C ILE A 80 -10.79 6.14 3.84
N SER A 81 -10.00 7.20 3.76
CA SER A 81 -9.04 7.48 2.68
C SER A 81 -7.92 8.37 3.20
N LYS A 82 -6.80 8.40 2.46
CA LYS A 82 -5.69 9.29 2.83
C LYS A 82 -6.10 10.75 2.88
N GLU A 83 -6.94 11.18 1.93
CA GLU A 83 -7.43 12.55 1.86
C GLU A 83 -8.32 12.88 3.06
N VAL A 84 -9.32 12.03 3.36
CA VAL A 84 -10.22 12.24 4.50
C VAL A 84 -9.44 12.22 5.81
N ALA A 85 -8.58 11.22 6.04
CA ALA A 85 -7.77 11.13 7.25
C ALA A 85 -6.87 12.36 7.45
N GLN A 86 -6.26 12.85 6.37
CA GLN A 86 -5.43 14.06 6.42
C GLN A 86 -6.27 15.31 6.73
N LYS A 87 -7.42 15.47 6.08
CA LYS A 87 -8.31 16.60 6.34
C LYS A 87 -8.85 16.59 7.77
N VAL A 88 -9.20 15.40 8.32
CA VAL A 88 -9.60 15.25 9.74
C VAL A 88 -8.45 15.68 10.66
N GLU A 89 -7.23 15.20 10.42
CA GLU A 89 -6.06 15.58 11.24
C GLU A 89 -5.86 17.11 11.25
N PHE A 90 -5.93 17.76 10.08
CA PHE A 90 -5.78 19.22 9.98
C PHE A 90 -6.96 19.98 10.57
N ALA A 91 -8.21 19.54 10.35
CA ALA A 91 -9.40 20.18 10.90
C ALA A 91 -9.40 20.12 12.43
N ARG A 92 -9.02 19.01 13.03
CA ARG A 92 -8.87 18.90 14.50
C ARG A 92 -7.78 19.82 15.06
N SER A 93 -6.69 20.03 14.32
CA SER A 93 -5.58 20.91 14.75
C SER A 93 -5.90 22.40 14.53
N LYS A 94 -6.77 22.73 13.57
CA LYS A 94 -7.19 24.09 13.21
C LYS A 94 -8.69 24.07 12.89
N PRO A 95 -9.57 24.19 13.90
CA PRO A 95 -11.03 24.13 13.71
C PRO A 95 -11.59 25.22 12.78
N ASP A 96 -10.95 26.39 12.74
CA ASP A 96 -11.32 27.51 11.87
C ASP A 96 -10.58 27.51 10.52
N GLY A 97 -9.88 26.41 10.21
CA GLY A 97 -9.09 26.31 8.99
C GLY A 97 -9.88 25.72 7.82
N TYR A 98 -9.39 25.98 6.61
CA TYR A 98 -9.92 25.47 5.34
C TYR A 98 -10.31 23.97 5.34
N CYS A 99 -9.55 23.13 6.07
CA CYS A 99 -9.87 21.71 6.13
C CYS A 99 -11.15 21.41 6.93
N ALA A 100 -11.49 22.25 7.92
CA ALA A 100 -12.72 22.10 8.71
C ALA A 100 -13.96 22.44 7.88
N GLU A 101 -13.88 23.46 7.01
CA GLU A 101 -14.97 23.84 6.11
C GLU A 101 -15.42 22.67 5.20
N ALA A 102 -14.50 21.76 4.84
CA ALA A 102 -14.85 20.61 4.01
C ALA A 102 -15.85 19.65 4.69
N PHE A 103 -15.99 19.69 6.00
CA PHE A 103 -16.92 18.86 6.77
C PHE A 103 -18.23 19.58 7.12
N ASP A 104 -18.32 20.90 6.90
CA ASP A 104 -19.51 21.68 7.11
C ASP A 104 -20.29 21.85 5.79
N PRO A 105 -21.52 21.27 5.69
CA PRO A 105 -22.32 21.36 4.46
C PRO A 105 -22.74 22.80 4.13
N ASP A 106 -22.79 23.68 5.11
CA ASP A 106 -23.22 25.08 4.95
C ASP A 106 -22.07 26.03 4.64
N SER A 107 -20.83 25.56 4.69
CA SER A 107 -19.65 26.34 4.38
C SER A 107 -19.59 26.78 2.92
N ASP A 108 -18.92 27.90 2.66
CA ASP A 108 -18.67 28.37 1.30
C ASP A 108 -17.84 27.39 0.48
N TYR A 109 -16.94 26.65 1.14
CA TYR A 109 -16.17 25.57 0.49
C TYR A 109 -17.08 24.47 -0.05
N CYS A 110 -18.00 23.93 0.76
CA CYS A 110 -18.92 22.86 0.35
C CYS A 110 -19.90 23.33 -0.73
N LYS A 111 -20.39 24.58 -0.64
CA LYS A 111 -21.24 25.20 -1.68
C LYS A 111 -20.50 25.30 -3.01
N LYS A 112 -19.26 25.77 -2.98
CA LYS A 112 -18.42 25.95 -4.17
C LYS A 112 -17.92 24.62 -4.77
N TYR A 113 -17.62 23.65 -3.91
CA TYR A 113 -17.06 22.35 -4.31
C TYR A 113 -17.88 21.18 -3.75
N PRO A 114 -19.14 20.97 -4.16
CA PRO A 114 -20.03 19.97 -3.57
C PRO A 114 -19.52 18.53 -3.65
N LYS A 115 -18.73 18.20 -4.70
CA LYS A 115 -18.09 16.88 -4.87
C LYS A 115 -16.96 16.62 -3.88
N ASN A 116 -16.38 17.65 -3.29
CA ASN A 116 -15.28 17.58 -2.32
C ASN A 116 -15.77 17.77 -0.88
N CYS A 117 -17.08 17.99 -0.69
CA CYS A 117 -17.70 18.12 0.63
C CYS A 117 -17.71 16.77 1.35
N LEU A 118 -17.19 16.77 2.56
CA LEU A 118 -16.99 15.58 3.41
C LEU A 118 -18.04 15.49 4.54
N LYS A 119 -19.22 16.10 4.38
CA LYS A 119 -20.31 16.13 5.36
C LYS A 119 -20.63 14.76 5.98
N ARG A 120 -20.56 13.69 5.16
CA ARG A 120 -20.75 12.31 5.62
C ARG A 120 -19.79 11.92 6.74
N TRP A 121 -18.58 12.48 6.73
CA TRP A 121 -17.51 12.13 7.64
C TRP A 121 -17.32 13.16 8.77
N ARG A 122 -18.28 14.08 8.97
CA ARG A 122 -18.21 15.12 10.01
C ARG A 122 -18.02 14.51 11.40
N GLY A 123 -18.68 13.39 11.72
CA GLY A 123 -18.52 12.70 13.00
C GLY A 123 -17.09 12.27 13.32
N LEU A 124 -16.23 12.10 12.31
CA LEU A 124 -14.83 11.80 12.54
C LEU A 124 -14.06 12.94 13.21
N LEU A 125 -14.55 14.16 13.19
CA LEU A 125 -13.92 15.29 13.89
C LEU A 125 -13.97 15.10 15.41
N GLU A 126 -14.97 14.40 15.92
CA GLU A 126 -15.22 14.14 17.35
C GLU A 126 -14.87 12.71 17.76
N ALA A 127 -14.34 11.88 16.83
CA ALA A 127 -14.01 10.49 17.15
C ALA A 127 -13.00 10.40 18.31
N PRO A 128 -13.20 9.47 19.28
CA PRO A 128 -12.40 9.39 20.51
C PRO A 128 -10.96 8.84 20.29
N PHE A 129 -10.56 8.65 19.05
CA PHE A 129 -9.25 8.13 18.67
C PHE A 129 -8.55 9.05 17.65
N LYS A 130 -7.23 8.96 17.59
CA LYS A 130 -6.42 9.70 16.60
C LYS A 130 -6.64 9.13 15.19
N ILE A 131 -6.68 10.01 14.19
CA ILE A 131 -6.83 9.66 12.77
C ILE A 131 -5.69 10.29 11.99
N SER A 132 -5.03 9.51 11.12
CA SER A 132 -3.89 10.03 10.36
C SER A 132 -3.70 9.30 9.02
N SER A 133 -3.15 10.01 8.03
CA SER A 133 -2.74 9.45 6.75
C SER A 133 -1.26 9.02 6.71
N LYS A 134 -0.50 9.20 7.78
CA LYS A 134 0.97 9.09 7.82
C LYS A 134 1.51 7.66 7.82
N CYS A 135 0.66 6.65 8.07
CA CYS A 135 1.08 5.25 8.15
C CYS A 135 1.99 4.82 6.98
N CYS A 136 1.53 5.03 5.73
CA CYS A 136 2.33 4.64 4.55
C CYS A 136 3.64 5.42 4.43
N ASP A 137 3.68 6.66 4.89
CA ASP A 137 4.90 7.48 4.85
C ASP A 137 5.93 6.97 5.85
N ILE A 138 5.48 6.61 7.06
CA ILE A 138 6.33 6.08 8.13
C ILE A 138 6.81 4.67 7.78
N MET A 139 5.87 3.78 7.42
CA MET A 139 6.15 2.36 7.28
C MET A 139 6.86 1.99 5.98
N LYS A 140 6.62 2.73 4.88
CA LYS A 140 7.10 2.35 3.53
C LYS A 140 7.97 3.40 2.87
N LYS A 141 7.52 4.68 2.81
CA LYS A 141 8.20 5.68 2.01
C LYS A 141 9.48 6.22 2.65
N LYS A 142 9.49 6.42 3.98
CA LYS A 142 10.71 6.86 4.68
C LYS A 142 11.83 5.83 4.60
N PRO A 143 11.60 4.52 4.90
CA PRO A 143 12.64 3.49 4.71
C PRO A 143 13.16 3.43 3.28
N ALA A 144 12.27 3.43 2.26
CA ALA A 144 12.69 3.40 0.86
C ALA A 144 13.59 4.58 0.49
N LYS A 145 13.22 5.80 0.89
CA LYS A 145 14.03 6.99 0.63
C LYS A 145 15.38 6.96 1.36
N ALA A 146 15.42 6.42 2.57
CA ALA A 146 16.65 6.26 3.34
C ALA A 146 17.60 5.27 2.63
N PHE A 147 17.07 4.13 2.18
CA PHE A 147 17.81 3.14 1.40
C PHE A 147 18.37 3.74 0.11
N GLU A 148 17.54 4.40 -0.69
CA GLU A 148 17.98 5.04 -1.94
C GLU A 148 19.09 6.07 -1.73
N LYS A 149 18.99 6.85 -0.66
CA LYS A 149 20.02 7.84 -0.30
C LYS A 149 21.32 7.17 0.12
N MET A 150 21.23 6.10 0.93
CA MET A 150 22.40 5.37 1.44
C MET A 150 23.21 4.70 0.32
N TYR A 151 22.51 4.09 -0.64
CA TYR A 151 23.14 3.33 -1.73
C TYR A 151 23.25 4.12 -3.03
N CYS A 152 22.87 5.41 -3.05
CA CYS A 152 22.86 6.25 -4.25
C CYS A 152 22.06 5.66 -5.42
N LEU A 153 21.03 4.86 -5.13
CA LEU A 153 20.20 4.16 -6.12
C LEU A 153 18.95 4.96 -6.48
N LYS A 154 18.37 4.61 -7.64
CA LYS A 154 17.08 5.14 -8.09
C LYS A 154 16.06 4.02 -8.19
N PRO A 155 14.80 4.24 -7.72
CA PRO A 155 13.82 3.17 -7.67
C PRO A 155 13.17 2.93 -9.03
N ILE A 156 12.93 1.65 -9.32
CA ILE A 156 12.05 1.17 -10.37
C ILE A 156 10.81 0.59 -9.69
N LEU A 157 9.61 1.11 -9.99
CA LEU A 157 8.37 0.78 -9.29
C LEU A 157 7.37 0.11 -10.23
N ALA A 158 6.72 -0.96 -9.76
CA ALA A 158 5.65 -1.67 -10.46
C ALA A 158 4.27 -0.99 -10.29
N THR A 159 4.20 0.33 -10.44
CA THR A 159 2.92 1.04 -10.34
C THR A 159 2.24 1.15 -11.70
N MET A 160 0.93 0.86 -11.73
CA MET A 160 0.12 0.94 -12.95
C MET A 160 -0.87 2.12 -12.86
N ALA A 161 -1.10 2.81 -13.98
CA ALA A 161 -2.01 3.94 -14.05
C ALA A 161 -3.49 3.53 -13.81
N CYS A 162 -3.84 2.29 -14.17
CA CYS A 162 -5.19 1.74 -13.99
C CYS A 162 -5.60 1.55 -12.51
N GLU A 163 -4.64 1.51 -11.57
CA GLU A 163 -4.93 1.22 -10.17
C GLU A 163 -5.60 2.37 -9.41
N SER A 164 -5.44 3.63 -9.86
CA SER A 164 -6.11 4.79 -9.25
C SER A 164 -6.00 6.05 -10.10
N SER A 165 -6.97 6.98 -9.92
CA SER A 165 -6.96 8.29 -10.59
C SER A 165 -5.68 9.10 -10.29
N LEU A 166 -5.14 9.00 -9.07
CA LEU A 166 -3.89 9.68 -8.72
C LEU A 166 -2.70 9.14 -9.52
N ARG A 167 -2.61 7.80 -9.70
CA ARG A 167 -1.54 7.18 -10.49
C ARG A 167 -1.69 7.48 -11.98
N ARG A 168 -2.93 7.49 -12.48
CA ARG A 168 -3.23 7.88 -13.85
C ARG A 168 -2.82 9.32 -14.13
N ASN A 169 -3.20 10.25 -13.24
CA ASN A 169 -2.85 11.66 -13.38
C ASN A 169 -1.33 11.89 -13.29
N ASP A 170 -0.65 11.14 -12.41
CA ASP A 170 0.81 11.19 -12.32
C ASP A 170 1.48 10.69 -13.60
N TRP A 171 0.99 9.58 -14.16
CA TRP A 171 1.48 9.05 -15.44
C TRP A 171 1.22 10.00 -16.60
N LEU A 172 0.02 10.56 -16.73
CA LEU A 172 -0.30 11.54 -17.77
C LEU A 172 0.57 12.79 -17.70
N LYS A 173 0.97 13.19 -16.49
CA LYS A 173 1.81 14.37 -16.26
C LYS A 173 3.29 14.11 -16.46
N ASN A 174 3.79 12.96 -16.01
CA ASN A 174 5.22 12.68 -15.88
C ASN A 174 5.70 11.54 -16.78
N GLY A 175 4.81 10.78 -17.43
CA GLY A 175 5.16 9.56 -18.18
C GLY A 175 5.62 8.42 -17.28
N CYS A 176 6.32 7.45 -17.88
CA CYS A 176 6.85 6.29 -17.18
C CYS A 176 8.13 6.60 -16.38
N ASN A 177 8.84 7.66 -16.73
CA ASN A 177 10.08 8.07 -16.07
C ASN A 177 9.99 9.52 -15.62
N ALA A 178 10.01 9.74 -14.31
CA ALA A 178 10.16 11.06 -13.72
C ALA A 178 11.65 11.33 -13.52
N PHE A 179 12.16 12.31 -14.27
CA PHE A 179 13.53 12.80 -14.12
C PHE A 179 13.57 14.00 -13.18
N ASP A 180 14.70 14.15 -12.50
CA ASP A 180 14.94 15.35 -11.68
C ASP A 180 15.03 16.60 -12.58
N ARG A 181 14.02 17.44 -12.49
CA ARG A 181 14.00 18.75 -13.15
C ARG A 181 14.51 19.82 -12.18
N GLY A 182 15.83 19.89 -12.04
CA GLY A 182 16.49 20.92 -11.21
C GLY A 182 16.38 20.67 -9.70
N GLY A 183 16.54 19.42 -9.24
CA GLY A 183 16.57 19.05 -7.81
C GLY A 183 15.21 19.03 -7.11
N ARG A 184 14.10 19.21 -7.85
CA ARG A 184 12.75 19.33 -7.29
C ARG A 184 11.97 18.01 -7.23
N GLN A 185 12.36 17.02 -8.01
CA GLN A 185 11.69 15.73 -8.08
C GLN A 185 12.68 14.58 -7.91
N ARG A 186 12.30 13.61 -7.08
CA ARG A 186 13.01 12.35 -6.95
C ARG A 186 12.92 11.58 -8.27
N PRO A 187 14.03 11.22 -8.92
CA PRO A 187 14.01 10.39 -10.12
C PRO A 187 13.39 9.02 -9.80
N ILE A 188 12.40 8.62 -10.59
CA ILE A 188 11.67 7.34 -10.42
C ILE A 188 11.37 6.79 -11.80
N SER A 189 11.58 5.49 -12.00
CA SER A 189 11.10 4.77 -13.17
C SER A 189 9.87 3.92 -12.83
N LYS A 190 8.84 3.98 -13.67
CA LYS A 190 7.57 3.25 -13.55
C LYS A 190 7.24 2.57 -14.88
N PRO A 191 8.03 1.59 -15.31
CA PRO A 191 7.90 1.01 -16.64
C PRO A 191 6.57 0.31 -16.88
N MET A 192 5.87 -0.11 -15.82
CA MET A 192 4.56 -0.76 -15.91
C MET A 192 3.37 0.22 -15.86
N SER A 193 3.59 1.54 -15.98
CA SER A 193 2.49 2.52 -15.83
C SER A 193 1.33 2.31 -16.81
N PHE A 194 1.59 1.84 -18.03
CA PHE A 194 0.56 1.57 -19.05
C PHE A 194 0.00 0.16 -19.03
N TRP A 195 0.52 -0.72 -18.19
CA TRP A 195 0.02 -2.10 -18.05
C TRP A 195 -1.34 -2.13 -17.37
N LEU A 196 -2.15 -3.12 -17.77
CA LEU A 196 -3.41 -3.49 -17.13
C LEU A 196 -3.21 -4.73 -16.24
N GLU A 197 -4.18 -5.03 -15.39
CA GLU A 197 -4.15 -6.24 -14.57
C GLU A 197 -4.12 -7.51 -15.42
N GLN A 198 -4.84 -7.51 -16.57
CA GLN A 198 -4.83 -8.63 -17.50
C GLN A 198 -3.45 -8.85 -18.10
N ASP A 199 -2.75 -7.79 -18.51
CA ASP A 199 -1.38 -7.90 -19.05
C ASP A 199 -0.44 -8.56 -18.03
N VAL A 200 -0.60 -8.22 -16.74
CA VAL A 200 0.19 -8.81 -15.65
C VAL A 200 -0.12 -10.30 -15.49
N LEU A 201 -1.40 -10.67 -15.46
CA LEU A 201 -1.81 -12.07 -15.26
C LEU A 201 -1.45 -12.93 -16.48
N GLU A 202 -1.64 -12.42 -17.68
CA GLU A 202 -1.25 -13.09 -18.92
C GLU A 202 0.28 -13.29 -18.99
N PHE A 203 1.06 -12.26 -18.67
CA PHE A 203 2.52 -12.37 -18.62
C PHE A 203 2.99 -13.42 -17.61
N ILE A 204 2.38 -13.50 -16.44
CA ILE A 204 2.65 -14.52 -15.43
C ILE A 204 2.32 -15.91 -15.99
N HIS A 205 1.15 -16.07 -16.61
CA HIS A 205 0.67 -17.32 -17.12
C HIS A 205 1.56 -17.85 -18.27
N ILE A 206 1.87 -17.02 -19.27
CA ILE A 206 2.70 -17.38 -20.42
C ILE A 206 4.13 -17.76 -19.99
N ASN A 207 4.68 -17.05 -19.02
CA ASN A 207 6.08 -17.26 -18.60
C ASN A 207 6.19 -18.23 -17.40
N ASN A 208 5.10 -18.84 -16.95
CA ASN A 208 5.06 -19.73 -15.79
C ASN A 208 5.75 -19.12 -14.54
N ILE A 209 5.52 -17.85 -14.29
CA ILE A 209 6.16 -17.13 -13.17
C ILE A 209 5.46 -17.54 -11.86
N PRO A 210 6.19 -18.00 -10.84
CA PRO A 210 5.59 -18.33 -9.56
C PRO A 210 4.99 -17.10 -8.90
N ILE A 211 3.81 -17.27 -8.28
CA ILE A 211 3.12 -16.23 -7.51
C ILE A 211 3.00 -16.63 -6.05
N ALA A 212 2.72 -15.66 -5.18
CA ALA A 212 2.48 -15.93 -3.77
C ALA A 212 1.16 -16.69 -3.58
N THR A 213 1.15 -17.70 -2.70
CA THR A 213 -0.01 -18.57 -2.48
C THR A 213 -1.24 -17.85 -1.95
N CYS A 214 -1.09 -16.65 -1.36
CA CYS A 214 -2.23 -15.82 -0.99
C CYS A 214 -3.09 -15.37 -2.18
N TYR A 215 -2.57 -15.37 -3.41
CA TYR A 215 -3.38 -15.13 -4.61
C TYR A 215 -4.16 -16.36 -5.08
N GLY A 216 -3.81 -17.57 -4.61
CA GLY A 216 -4.31 -18.83 -5.15
C GLY A 216 -3.79 -19.09 -6.55
N ASP A 217 -4.64 -19.67 -7.38
CA ASP A 217 -4.32 -19.96 -8.78
C ASP A 217 -4.83 -18.87 -9.72
N ILE A 218 -4.16 -18.74 -10.87
CA ILE A 218 -4.66 -17.91 -11.96
C ILE A 218 -5.59 -18.78 -12.80
N VAL A 219 -6.84 -18.37 -12.92
CA VAL A 219 -7.88 -19.07 -13.68
C VAL A 219 -8.55 -18.11 -14.67
N GLU A 220 -9.04 -18.66 -15.76
CA GLU A 220 -9.85 -17.92 -16.72
C GLU A 220 -11.34 -18.07 -16.37
N LYS A 221 -12.05 -16.94 -16.28
CA LYS A 221 -13.50 -16.87 -16.12
C LYS A 221 -14.06 -15.89 -17.12
N ASP A 222 -14.96 -16.34 -17.98
CA ASP A 222 -15.61 -15.51 -19.01
C ASP A 222 -14.60 -14.76 -19.92
N GLY A 223 -13.51 -15.42 -20.29
CA GLY A 223 -12.44 -14.83 -21.11
C GLY A 223 -11.54 -13.84 -20.39
N ILE A 224 -11.61 -13.77 -19.05
CA ILE A 224 -10.82 -12.86 -18.24
C ILE A 224 -9.99 -13.65 -17.21
N LEU A 225 -8.70 -13.41 -17.17
CA LEU A 225 -7.83 -14.00 -16.14
C LEU A 225 -8.09 -13.36 -14.78
N THR A 226 -8.17 -14.17 -13.75
CA THR A 226 -8.35 -13.73 -12.35
C THR A 226 -7.65 -14.67 -11.38
N THR A 227 -7.41 -14.20 -10.18
CA THR A 227 -6.89 -15.01 -9.07
C THR A 227 -8.05 -15.59 -8.27
N THR A 228 -7.87 -16.83 -7.76
CA THR A 228 -8.93 -17.56 -7.02
C THR A 228 -9.11 -17.08 -5.58
N LEU A 229 -8.08 -16.44 -4.99
CA LEU A 229 -8.12 -15.89 -3.62
C LEU A 229 -8.05 -14.36 -3.65
N TYR A 230 -7.02 -13.76 -3.01
CA TYR A 230 -6.91 -12.30 -2.97
C TYR A 230 -6.62 -11.71 -4.34
N LYS A 231 -7.39 -10.71 -4.75
CA LYS A 231 -7.09 -9.93 -5.97
C LYS A 231 -5.96 -8.91 -5.75
N ARG A 232 -5.82 -8.42 -4.51
CA ARG A 232 -4.81 -7.44 -4.13
C ARG A 232 -4.28 -7.74 -2.75
N THR A 233 -2.98 -7.78 -2.63
CA THR A 233 -2.27 -7.94 -1.36
C THR A 233 -1.72 -6.59 -0.93
N GLY A 234 -2.56 -5.78 -0.32
CA GLY A 234 -2.12 -4.57 0.36
C GLY A 234 -1.57 -4.87 1.75
N CYS A 235 -1.57 -3.87 2.63
CA CYS A 235 -1.39 -4.12 4.06
C CYS A 235 -2.63 -4.84 4.59
N MET A 236 -2.47 -5.99 5.26
CA MET A 236 -3.57 -6.78 5.84
C MET A 236 -4.48 -5.94 6.75
N TYR A 237 -3.89 -5.03 7.52
CA TYR A 237 -4.58 -4.21 8.53
C TYR A 237 -5.05 -2.85 8.00
N CYS A 238 -5.01 -2.63 6.68
CA CYS A 238 -5.34 -1.32 6.11
C CYS A 238 -6.84 -1.07 6.12
N MET A 239 -7.26 -0.01 6.80
CA MET A 239 -8.65 0.44 6.83
C MET A 239 -9.00 1.45 5.73
N PHE A 240 -8.01 1.88 4.91
CA PHE A 240 -8.33 2.74 3.75
C PHE A 240 -9.16 2.00 2.72
N GLY A 241 -10.32 2.55 2.40
CA GLY A 241 -11.22 2.05 1.38
C GLY A 241 -12.13 0.90 1.81
N VAL A 242 -11.94 0.30 2.99
CA VAL A 242 -12.73 -0.86 3.44
C VAL A 242 -14.24 -0.60 3.47
N HIS A 243 -14.66 0.62 3.81
CA HIS A 243 -16.08 1.04 3.83
C HIS A 243 -16.75 1.01 2.44
N ARG A 244 -16.02 0.75 1.37
CA ARG A 244 -16.50 0.64 -0.01
C ARG A 244 -16.44 -0.79 -0.54
N GLU A 245 -15.89 -1.71 0.24
CA GLU A 245 -15.79 -3.10 -0.18
C GLU A 245 -17.15 -3.78 -0.08
N LEU A 246 -17.39 -4.68 -1.03
CA LEU A 246 -18.51 -5.61 -0.96
C LEU A 246 -18.22 -6.64 0.13
N GLN A 247 -19.29 -7.23 0.68
CA GLN A 247 -19.14 -8.34 1.61
C GLN A 247 -18.96 -9.67 0.85
N PRO A 248 -18.07 -10.56 1.32
CA PRO A 248 -17.21 -10.36 2.50
C PRO A 248 -16.10 -9.34 2.23
N ASN A 249 -15.91 -8.38 3.13
CA ASN A 249 -14.83 -7.43 3.06
C ASN A 249 -13.50 -8.07 3.51
N ARG A 250 -12.37 -7.32 3.34
CA ARG A 250 -11.03 -7.84 3.65
C ARG A 250 -10.84 -8.34 5.07
N PHE A 251 -11.53 -7.78 6.08
CA PHE A 251 -11.42 -8.23 7.46
C PHE A 251 -12.21 -9.50 7.70
N GLN A 252 -13.37 -9.67 7.07
CA GLN A 252 -14.14 -10.91 7.09
C GLN A 252 -13.36 -12.04 6.40
N ILE A 253 -12.77 -11.77 5.23
CA ILE A 253 -11.88 -12.73 4.55
C ILE A 253 -10.66 -13.06 5.42
N LEU A 254 -10.10 -12.07 6.13
CA LEU A 254 -8.96 -12.28 7.02
C LEU A 254 -9.33 -13.16 8.22
N LYS A 255 -10.57 -13.07 8.73
CA LYS A 255 -11.09 -13.92 9.79
C LYS A 255 -11.05 -15.39 9.38
N ASP A 256 -11.48 -15.71 8.18
CA ASP A 256 -11.56 -17.07 7.66
C ASP A 256 -10.18 -17.63 7.28
N THR A 257 -9.33 -16.79 6.68
CA THR A 257 -8.04 -17.24 6.15
C THR A 257 -6.89 -17.17 7.15
N HIS A 258 -6.91 -16.18 8.05
CA HIS A 258 -5.85 -15.89 9.02
C HIS A 258 -6.41 -15.52 10.40
N PRO A 259 -7.13 -16.42 11.09
CA PRO A 259 -7.86 -16.09 12.33
C PRO A 259 -6.99 -15.49 13.42
N ALA A 260 -5.76 -15.97 13.62
CA ALA A 260 -4.85 -15.42 14.62
C ALA A 260 -4.42 -13.97 14.32
N ILE A 261 -4.31 -13.62 13.03
CA ILE A 261 -4.01 -12.25 12.60
C ILE A 261 -5.26 -11.37 12.78
N TRP A 262 -6.42 -11.90 12.46
CA TRP A 262 -7.69 -11.20 12.66
C TRP A 262 -7.92 -10.92 14.16
N ASP A 263 -7.71 -11.91 15.04
CA ASP A 263 -7.79 -11.75 16.49
C ASP A 263 -6.88 -10.62 16.97
N TYR A 264 -5.63 -10.60 16.50
CA TYR A 264 -4.69 -9.51 16.82
C TYR A 264 -5.19 -8.14 16.35
N CYS A 265 -5.83 -8.07 15.18
CA CYS A 265 -6.41 -6.83 14.68
C CYS A 265 -7.57 -6.33 15.56
N MET A 266 -8.47 -7.25 15.94
CA MET A 266 -9.72 -6.91 16.65
C MET A 266 -9.53 -6.74 18.16
N LYS A 267 -8.50 -7.37 18.71
CA LYS A 267 -8.16 -7.31 20.13
C LYS A 267 -7.90 -5.86 20.59
N PRO A 268 -8.42 -5.44 21.78
CA PRO A 268 -8.17 -4.13 22.36
C PRO A 268 -6.67 -3.78 22.47
N VAL A 269 -6.38 -2.49 22.40
CA VAL A 269 -5.00 -1.99 22.50
C VAL A 269 -4.39 -2.31 23.87
N GLU A 270 -5.17 -2.20 24.94
CA GLU A 270 -4.81 -2.47 26.32
C GLU A 270 -4.39 -3.92 26.53
N GLU A 271 -4.95 -4.82 25.71
CA GLU A 271 -4.64 -6.25 25.72
C GLU A 271 -3.52 -6.63 24.72
N GLY A 272 -2.88 -5.64 24.12
CA GLY A 272 -1.77 -5.84 23.17
C GLY A 272 -2.17 -5.99 21.71
N GLY A 273 -3.46 -5.86 21.38
CA GLY A 273 -3.98 -5.85 20.00
C GLY A 273 -3.89 -4.50 19.32
N LEU A 274 -4.60 -4.35 18.19
CA LEU A 274 -4.67 -3.12 17.42
C LEU A 274 -5.93 -2.30 17.69
N GLY A 275 -6.95 -2.84 18.36
CA GLY A 275 -8.21 -2.16 18.66
C GLY A 275 -9.03 -1.79 17.41
N LEU A 276 -8.90 -2.56 16.32
CA LEU A 276 -9.56 -2.18 15.06
C LEU A 276 -11.08 -2.45 15.10
N ARG A 277 -11.59 -3.27 15.99
CA ARG A 277 -13.03 -3.56 16.12
C ARG A 277 -13.83 -2.26 16.30
N ASP A 278 -13.54 -1.50 17.34
CA ASP A 278 -14.25 -0.27 17.68
C ASP A 278 -14.11 0.79 16.58
N ILE A 279 -12.94 0.83 15.93
CA ILE A 279 -12.67 1.75 14.82
C ILE A 279 -13.49 1.41 13.58
N LEU A 280 -13.58 0.11 13.23
CA LEU A 280 -14.36 -0.36 12.09
C LEU A 280 -15.86 -0.15 12.33
N GLU A 281 -16.36 -0.45 13.52
CA GLU A 281 -17.75 -0.17 13.92
C GLU A 281 -18.06 1.32 13.84
N TYR A 282 -17.16 2.18 14.30
CA TYR A 282 -17.34 3.65 14.23
C TYR A 282 -17.49 4.16 12.79
N ILE A 283 -16.90 3.48 11.82
CA ILE A 283 -17.03 3.81 10.39
C ILE A 283 -18.01 2.89 9.63
N TRP A 284 -18.90 2.21 10.37
CA TRP A 284 -19.97 1.32 9.86
C TRP A 284 -19.45 0.17 8.98
N VAL A 285 -18.33 -0.41 9.33
CA VAL A 285 -17.76 -1.58 8.64
C VAL A 285 -17.93 -2.81 9.53
N ASN A 286 -18.67 -3.79 9.03
CA ASN A 286 -18.76 -5.09 9.70
C ASN A 286 -17.45 -5.85 9.51
N SER A 287 -16.85 -6.32 10.61
CA SER A 287 -15.61 -7.09 10.64
C SER A 287 -15.82 -8.58 10.99
N GLU A 288 -17.07 -8.95 11.34
CA GLU A 288 -17.44 -10.31 11.78
C GLU A 288 -17.87 -11.21 10.61
#